data_f49e0291167273d4dd13e198bd5ed0fc
#
_entry.id   f49e0291167273d4dd13e198bd5ed0fc
#
_cell.length_a   1.000
_cell.length_b   1.000
_cell.length_c   1.000
_cell.angle_alpha   90.00
_cell.angle_beta   90.00
_cell.angle_gamma   90.00
#
_symmetry.space_group_name_H-M   'P 1'
#
loop_
_entity.id
_entity.type
_entity.pdbx_description
1 polymer ?
#
loop_
_entity_poly.entity_id
_entity_poly.type
_entity_poly.pdbx_seq_one_letter_code
_entity_poly.pdbx_strand_id
1 'polypeptide(L)'
;SVAIGELADGLDIYLDRVKTKYSGLNSTELAISESQERMSVVIEAKDMEEFMGYCREENIEAVHVADVTDTARMRMFNGDRKVVDLSREFIDSAGAKHYAEAKIGEVENRDPFVREVAGETLAERFTNNLKDNNVVSQRGLIEMFDSTIGRSTVLMPFGGRMQRSETQVSVQ
;
A
#
# COMPACT_ATOMS: atom_id res chain seq x y z
N SER A 1 -5.71 -3.99 -12.25
CA SER A 1 -6.18 -5.34 -11.81
C SER A 1 -5.92 -5.60 -10.34
N VAL A 2 -4.73 -5.27 -9.81
CA VAL A 2 -4.35 -5.60 -8.42
C VAL A 2 -5.29 -4.93 -7.42
N ALA A 3 -5.38 -3.60 -7.42
CA ALA A 3 -6.17 -2.86 -6.44
C ALA A 3 -7.66 -3.25 -6.40
N ILE A 4 -8.27 -3.61 -7.52
CA ILE A 4 -9.65 -4.09 -7.57
C ILE A 4 -9.71 -5.58 -7.22
N GLY A 5 -8.78 -6.38 -7.77
CA GLY A 5 -8.78 -7.83 -7.64
C GLY A 5 -8.57 -8.35 -6.21
N GLU A 6 -8.02 -7.53 -5.32
CA GLU A 6 -7.81 -7.87 -3.91
C GLU A 6 -9.02 -7.55 -3.00
N LEU A 7 -10.03 -6.87 -3.51
CA LEU A 7 -11.17 -6.40 -2.70
C LEU A 7 -12.21 -7.48 -2.39
N ALA A 8 -12.33 -8.50 -3.23
CA ALA A 8 -13.29 -9.59 -3.02
C ALA A 8 -12.88 -10.86 -3.78
N ASP A 9 -13.37 -12.02 -3.33
CA ASP A 9 -13.05 -13.31 -3.93
C ASP A 9 -13.67 -13.52 -5.30
N GLY A 10 -14.85 -12.97 -5.53
CA GLY A 10 -15.54 -12.99 -6.81
C GLY A 10 -15.82 -11.58 -7.32
N LEU A 11 -15.40 -11.30 -8.55
CA LEU A 11 -15.49 -9.96 -9.16
C LEU A 11 -15.79 -10.08 -10.66
N ASP A 12 -16.74 -9.25 -11.11
CA ASP A 12 -16.96 -8.93 -12.50
C ASP A 12 -16.51 -7.49 -12.76
N ILE A 13 -15.40 -7.34 -13.49
CA ILE A 13 -14.73 -6.05 -13.72
C ILE A 13 -15.02 -5.58 -15.15
N TYR A 14 -15.46 -4.35 -15.32
CA TYR A 14 -15.83 -3.73 -16.60
C TYR A 14 -14.75 -2.77 -17.07
N LEU A 15 -13.88 -3.24 -17.95
CA LEU A 15 -12.70 -2.49 -18.42
C LEU A 15 -13.09 -1.24 -19.24
N ASP A 16 -14.21 -1.31 -19.96
CA ASP A 16 -14.75 -0.20 -20.74
C ASP A 16 -15.25 0.97 -19.89
N ARG A 17 -15.51 0.74 -18.59
CA ARG A 17 -15.91 1.79 -17.65
C ARG A 17 -14.71 2.47 -16.97
N VAL A 18 -13.52 1.90 -17.08
CA VAL A 18 -12.31 2.47 -16.47
C VAL A 18 -11.94 3.77 -17.16
N LYS A 19 -11.83 4.84 -16.39
CA LYS A 19 -11.39 6.14 -16.92
C LYS A 19 -9.92 6.13 -17.31
N THR A 20 -9.64 6.56 -18.51
CA THR A 20 -8.30 6.63 -19.07
C THR A 20 -7.92 8.08 -19.39
N LYS A 21 -6.65 8.43 -19.27
CA LYS A 21 -6.14 9.76 -19.62
C LYS A 21 -6.02 9.97 -21.14
N TYR A 22 -5.91 8.88 -21.91
CA TYR A 22 -5.79 8.88 -23.37
C TYR A 22 -6.48 7.66 -23.94
N SER A 23 -6.88 7.77 -25.21
CA SER A 23 -7.55 6.71 -25.94
C SER A 23 -6.54 5.74 -26.58
N GLY A 24 -7.02 4.58 -27.02
CA GLY A 24 -6.25 3.62 -27.79
C GLY A 24 -5.68 2.44 -27.00
N LEU A 25 -5.94 2.35 -25.70
CA LEU A 25 -5.57 1.19 -24.89
C LEU A 25 -6.43 -0.02 -25.27
N ASN A 26 -5.81 -1.15 -25.54
CA ASN A 26 -6.50 -2.41 -25.74
C ASN A 26 -6.88 -3.06 -24.40
N SER A 27 -7.66 -4.14 -24.44
CA SER A 27 -8.16 -4.81 -23.24
C SER A 27 -7.05 -5.33 -22.31
N THR A 28 -5.93 -5.81 -22.88
CA THR A 28 -4.79 -6.28 -22.07
C THR A 28 -4.13 -5.12 -21.37
N GLU A 29 -3.87 -4.03 -22.09
CA GLU A 29 -3.28 -2.82 -21.50
C GLU A 29 -4.16 -2.23 -20.42
N LEU A 30 -5.48 -2.17 -20.60
CA LEU A 30 -6.43 -1.75 -19.56
C LEU A 30 -6.41 -2.68 -18.34
N ALA A 31 -6.36 -3.99 -18.56
CA ALA A 31 -6.37 -4.98 -17.48
C ALA A 31 -5.13 -4.94 -16.60
N ILE A 32 -3.95 -4.65 -17.18
CA ILE A 32 -2.66 -4.64 -16.46
C ILE A 32 -2.17 -3.23 -16.12
N SER A 33 -2.81 -2.19 -16.65
CA SER A 33 -2.38 -0.81 -16.42
C SER A 33 -2.50 -0.44 -14.93
N GLU A 34 -1.54 0.31 -14.47
CA GLU A 34 -1.53 0.93 -13.16
C GLU A 34 -1.76 2.43 -13.31
N SER A 35 -2.68 2.96 -12.52
CA SER A 35 -2.84 4.41 -12.35
C SER A 35 -2.62 4.72 -10.88
N GLN A 36 -1.61 5.51 -10.62
CA GLN A 36 -1.26 5.95 -9.27
C GLN A 36 -2.33 6.89 -8.70
N GLU A 37 -2.39 6.96 -7.37
CA GLU A 37 -3.28 7.87 -6.63
C GLU A 37 -4.78 7.63 -6.86
N ARG A 38 -5.16 6.40 -7.23
CA ARG A 38 -6.55 5.96 -7.29
C ARG A 38 -6.86 5.01 -6.15
N MET A 39 -8.07 5.13 -5.64
CA MET A 39 -8.59 4.25 -4.60
C MET A 39 -9.76 3.45 -5.13
N SER A 40 -9.82 2.17 -4.77
CA SER A 40 -10.98 1.33 -5.00
C SER A 40 -11.67 1.06 -3.68
N VAL A 41 -12.98 1.18 -3.66
CA VAL A 41 -13.82 0.93 -2.48
C VAL A 41 -14.93 -0.05 -2.83
N VAL A 42 -15.32 -0.86 -1.86
CA VAL A 42 -16.51 -1.73 -1.96
C VAL A 42 -17.60 -1.14 -1.10
N ILE A 43 -18.77 -0.94 -1.68
CA ILE A 43 -19.97 -0.43 -1.00
C ILE A 43 -21.15 -1.29 -1.34
N GLU A 44 -22.18 -1.27 -0.51
CA GLU A 44 -23.44 -1.92 -0.83
C GLU A 44 -24.17 -1.20 -1.98
N ALA A 45 -24.82 -1.96 -2.83
CA ALA A 45 -25.53 -1.38 -4.00
C ALA A 45 -26.56 -0.31 -3.61
N LYS A 46 -27.19 -0.45 -2.44
CA LYS A 46 -28.17 0.52 -1.93
C LYS A 46 -27.56 1.89 -1.61
N ASP A 47 -26.26 1.92 -1.24
CA ASP A 47 -25.56 3.12 -0.79
C ASP A 47 -24.80 3.80 -1.93
N MET A 48 -24.79 3.20 -3.13
CA MET A 48 -24.00 3.67 -4.27
C MET A 48 -24.38 5.10 -4.70
N GLU A 49 -25.68 5.42 -4.75
CA GLU A 49 -26.12 6.74 -5.20
C GLU A 49 -25.72 7.84 -4.21
N GLU A 50 -25.86 7.57 -2.92
CA GLU A 50 -25.45 8.48 -1.84
C GLU A 50 -23.92 8.70 -1.89
N PHE A 51 -23.14 7.64 -2.00
CA PHE A 51 -21.69 7.71 -2.12
C PHE A 51 -21.24 8.53 -3.34
N MET A 52 -21.86 8.29 -4.49
CA MET A 52 -21.58 9.08 -5.70
C MET A 52 -22.00 10.54 -5.54
N GLY A 53 -23.00 10.82 -4.69
CA GLY A 53 -23.39 12.16 -4.29
C GLY A 53 -22.25 12.88 -3.55
N TYR A 54 -21.72 12.27 -2.51
CA TYR A 54 -20.58 12.80 -1.75
C TYR A 54 -19.35 13.01 -2.62
N CYS A 55 -19.04 12.08 -3.51
CA CYS A 55 -17.93 12.26 -4.45
C CYS A 55 -18.10 13.51 -5.32
N ARG A 56 -19.33 13.79 -5.80
CA ARG A 56 -19.59 15.01 -6.59
C ARG A 56 -19.46 16.28 -5.75
N GLU A 57 -19.93 16.27 -4.49
CA GLU A 57 -19.80 17.41 -3.57
C GLU A 57 -18.34 17.76 -3.30
N GLU A 58 -17.49 16.72 -3.15
CA GLU A 58 -16.04 16.87 -2.93
C GLU A 58 -15.25 17.04 -4.24
N ASN A 59 -15.92 17.15 -5.38
CA ASN A 59 -15.30 17.25 -6.71
C ASN A 59 -14.35 16.09 -7.03
N ILE A 60 -14.68 14.89 -6.56
CA ILE A 60 -13.92 13.65 -6.82
C ILE A 60 -14.63 12.87 -7.93
N GLU A 61 -13.87 12.47 -8.95
CA GLU A 61 -14.38 11.58 -9.97
C GLU A 61 -14.46 10.14 -9.44
N ALA A 62 -15.64 9.57 -9.39
CA ALA A 62 -15.89 8.19 -9.03
C ALA A 62 -16.65 7.46 -10.12
N VAL A 63 -16.31 6.19 -10.36
CA VAL A 63 -16.91 5.35 -11.40
C VAL A 63 -17.13 3.93 -10.88
N HIS A 64 -18.32 3.39 -11.14
CA HIS A 64 -18.64 1.99 -10.88
C HIS A 64 -17.96 1.11 -11.95
N VAL A 65 -16.93 0.39 -11.56
CA VAL A 65 -16.08 -0.41 -12.48
C VAL A 65 -16.18 -1.92 -12.25
N ALA A 66 -16.78 -2.37 -11.17
CA ALA A 66 -16.88 -3.81 -10.88
C ALA A 66 -18.07 -4.13 -9.99
N ASP A 67 -18.58 -5.36 -10.13
CA ASP A 67 -19.56 -5.96 -9.23
C ASP A 67 -18.92 -7.11 -8.45
N VAL A 68 -19.20 -7.16 -7.15
CA VAL A 68 -18.85 -8.30 -6.29
C VAL A 68 -19.81 -9.44 -6.55
N THR A 69 -19.29 -10.65 -6.71
CA THR A 69 -20.07 -11.86 -6.99
C THR A 69 -19.70 -12.98 -6.03
N ASP A 70 -20.55 -13.97 -5.92
CA ASP A 70 -20.33 -15.21 -5.15
C ASP A 70 -19.64 -16.33 -5.94
N THR A 71 -19.15 -16.02 -7.15
CA THR A 71 -18.62 -17.03 -8.08
C THR A 71 -17.22 -17.52 -7.74
N ALA A 72 -16.51 -16.88 -6.79
CA ALA A 72 -15.11 -17.11 -6.49
C ALA A 72 -14.23 -17.07 -7.75
N ARG A 73 -14.54 -16.15 -8.65
CA ARG A 73 -13.80 -15.93 -9.90
C ARG A 73 -13.56 -14.45 -10.14
N MET A 74 -12.40 -14.11 -10.65
CA MET A 74 -12.12 -12.79 -11.22
C MET A 74 -12.35 -12.84 -12.72
N ARG A 75 -13.36 -12.12 -13.18
CA ARG A 75 -13.70 -12.00 -14.58
C ARG A 75 -13.55 -10.55 -15.02
N MET A 76 -13.03 -10.33 -16.21
CA MET A 76 -12.93 -8.99 -16.80
C MET A 76 -13.64 -8.96 -18.14
N PHE A 77 -14.40 -7.92 -18.35
CA PHE A 77 -15.19 -7.69 -19.56
C PHE A 77 -14.75 -6.38 -20.24
N ASN A 78 -14.78 -6.37 -21.57
CA ASN A 78 -14.65 -5.16 -22.37
C ASN A 78 -15.84 -5.14 -23.33
N GLY A 79 -16.85 -4.33 -23.02
CA GLY A 79 -18.19 -4.48 -23.57
C GLY A 79 -18.74 -5.88 -23.28
N ASP A 80 -19.30 -6.52 -24.28
CA ASP A 80 -19.86 -7.89 -24.15
C ASP A 80 -18.81 -9.00 -24.17
N ARG A 81 -17.55 -8.67 -24.36
CA ARG A 81 -16.47 -9.65 -24.49
C ARG A 81 -15.82 -9.92 -23.14
N LYS A 82 -15.89 -11.16 -22.67
CA LYS A 82 -15.10 -11.63 -21.53
C LYS A 82 -13.65 -11.86 -21.97
N VAL A 83 -12.72 -11.14 -21.37
CA VAL A 83 -11.28 -11.15 -21.73
C VAL A 83 -10.42 -11.85 -20.69
N VAL A 84 -10.90 -11.95 -19.44
CA VAL A 84 -10.25 -12.68 -18.35
C VAL A 84 -11.31 -13.51 -17.61
N ASP A 85 -10.93 -14.72 -17.21
CA ASP A 85 -11.77 -15.59 -16.36
C ASP A 85 -10.87 -16.54 -15.55
N LEU A 86 -10.51 -16.11 -14.34
CA LEU A 86 -9.60 -16.83 -13.45
C LEU A 86 -10.33 -17.23 -12.17
N SER A 87 -10.09 -18.44 -11.69
CA SER A 87 -10.60 -18.83 -10.37
C SER A 87 -9.78 -18.19 -9.26
N ARG A 88 -10.40 -17.91 -8.13
CA ARG A 88 -9.72 -17.41 -6.94
C ARG A 88 -8.62 -18.35 -6.48
N GLU A 89 -8.90 -19.66 -6.48
CA GLU A 89 -7.91 -20.69 -6.12
C GLU A 89 -6.62 -20.57 -6.98
N PHE A 90 -6.78 -20.32 -8.29
CA PHE A 90 -5.62 -20.15 -9.18
C PHE A 90 -4.85 -18.89 -8.85
N ILE A 91 -5.54 -17.76 -8.60
CA ILE A 91 -4.91 -16.46 -8.29
C ILE A 91 -4.12 -16.58 -6.98
N ASP A 92 -4.72 -17.14 -5.93
CA ASP A 92 -4.13 -17.21 -4.58
C ASP A 92 -2.92 -18.16 -4.53
N SER A 93 -2.89 -19.15 -5.39
CA SER A 93 -1.79 -20.13 -5.48
C SER A 93 -0.80 -19.84 -6.60
N ALA A 94 -1.05 -18.85 -7.45
CA ALA A 94 -0.33 -18.64 -8.72
C ALA A 94 -0.21 -19.94 -9.55
N GLY A 95 -1.22 -20.82 -9.46
CA GLY A 95 -1.25 -22.14 -10.09
C GLY A 95 -0.47 -23.23 -9.37
N ALA A 96 0.21 -22.95 -8.26
CA ALA A 96 0.95 -23.91 -7.44
C ALA A 96 0.58 -23.75 -5.96
N LYS A 97 0.27 -24.87 -5.28
CA LYS A 97 0.03 -24.84 -3.83
C LYS A 97 1.35 -24.79 -3.09
N HIS A 98 1.50 -23.82 -2.23
CA HIS A 98 2.65 -23.68 -1.35
C HIS A 98 2.25 -24.06 0.07
N TYR A 99 3.06 -24.88 0.71
CA TYR A 99 2.87 -25.30 2.10
C TYR A 99 4.05 -24.77 2.91
N ALA A 100 3.76 -24.18 4.05
CA ALA A 100 4.77 -23.77 5.00
C ALA A 100 4.33 -24.16 6.42
N GLU A 101 5.28 -24.60 7.21
CA GLU A 101 5.08 -24.81 8.64
C GLU A 101 5.67 -23.60 9.39
N ALA A 102 4.84 -22.97 10.20
CA ALA A 102 5.28 -21.91 11.08
C ALA A 102 5.29 -22.41 12.53
N LYS A 103 6.46 -22.38 13.16
CA LYS A 103 6.59 -22.67 14.59
C LYS A 103 6.57 -21.36 15.36
N ILE A 104 5.49 -21.13 16.09
CA ILE A 104 5.37 -19.98 16.98
C ILE A 104 6.06 -20.37 18.30
N GLY A 105 7.16 -19.68 18.62
CA GLY A 105 7.82 -19.82 19.92
C GLY A 105 7.02 -19.13 21.03
N GLU A 106 7.40 -19.41 22.27
CA GLU A 106 6.85 -18.66 23.40
C GLU A 106 7.25 -17.18 23.27
N VAL A 107 6.27 -16.31 23.40
CA VAL A 107 6.51 -14.87 23.43
C VAL A 107 6.94 -14.53 24.87
N GLU A 108 8.19 -14.15 25.03
CA GLU A 108 8.62 -13.56 26.29
C GLU A 108 7.84 -12.25 26.51
N ASN A 109 7.05 -12.22 27.58
CA ASN A 109 6.28 -11.03 27.92
C ASN A 109 7.23 -9.98 28.52
N ARG A 110 7.95 -9.26 27.64
CA ARG A 110 8.84 -8.16 28.02
C ARG A 110 8.07 -6.85 27.93
N ASP A 111 8.17 -6.06 28.97
CA ASP A 111 7.69 -4.68 28.91
C ASP A 111 8.50 -3.91 27.85
N PRO A 112 7.86 -3.39 26.79
CA PRO A 112 8.56 -2.69 25.71
C PRO A 112 9.23 -1.39 26.18
N PHE A 113 8.84 -0.87 27.34
CA PHE A 113 9.43 0.32 27.95
C PHE A 113 10.61 0.03 28.87
N VAL A 114 10.83 -1.26 29.23
CA VAL A 114 11.98 -1.67 30.03
C VAL A 114 13.01 -2.34 29.13
N ARG A 115 14.13 -1.67 28.97
CA ARG A 115 15.22 -2.14 28.14
C ARG A 115 16.48 -2.36 28.99
N GLU A 116 16.97 -3.57 28.98
CA GLU A 116 18.25 -3.89 29.58
C GLU A 116 19.37 -3.66 28.53
N VAL A 117 20.35 -2.84 28.89
CA VAL A 117 21.54 -2.60 28.07
C VAL A 117 22.73 -3.23 28.75
N ALA A 118 23.41 -4.14 28.04
CA ALA A 118 24.60 -4.83 28.53
C ALA A 118 25.75 -3.86 28.82
N GLY A 119 26.52 -4.12 29.87
CA GLY A 119 27.69 -3.35 30.27
C GLY A 119 27.84 -3.29 31.80
N GLU A 120 29.07 -3.38 32.28
CA GLU A 120 29.40 -3.31 33.71
C GLU A 120 29.47 -1.84 34.15
N THR A 121 29.99 -0.97 33.31
CA THR A 121 30.13 0.46 33.57
C THR A 121 29.07 1.30 32.83
N LEU A 122 28.82 2.51 33.32
CA LEU A 122 27.93 3.46 32.66
C LEU A 122 28.39 3.77 31.23
N ALA A 123 29.70 3.91 31.00
CA ALA A 123 30.28 4.19 29.70
C ALA A 123 30.04 3.02 28.71
N GLU A 124 30.16 1.78 29.17
CA GLU A 124 29.87 0.60 28.35
C GLU A 124 28.40 0.52 28.00
N ARG A 125 27.53 0.70 28.99
CA ARG A 125 26.08 0.71 28.75
C ARG A 125 25.69 1.80 27.75
N PHE A 126 26.23 3.00 27.90
CA PHE A 126 25.96 4.10 26.99
C PHE A 126 26.43 3.74 25.57
N THR A 127 27.66 3.22 25.44
CA THR A 127 28.23 2.83 24.14
C THR A 127 27.40 1.71 23.48
N ASN A 128 27.02 0.70 24.26
CA ASN A 128 26.21 -0.41 23.75
C ASN A 128 24.80 0.02 23.38
N ASN A 129 24.22 0.95 24.11
CA ASN A 129 22.94 1.54 23.74
C ASN A 129 23.02 2.27 22.38
N LEU A 130 24.08 3.03 22.14
CA LEU A 130 24.27 3.73 20.88
C LEU A 130 24.53 2.81 19.67
N LYS A 131 24.93 1.56 19.91
CA LYS A 131 25.11 0.56 18.84
C LYS A 131 23.84 -0.17 18.46
N ASP A 132 22.78 -0.03 19.25
CA ASP A 132 21.51 -0.71 18.94
C ASP A 132 20.84 -0.10 17.70
N ASN A 133 20.31 -0.96 16.84
CA ASN A 133 19.68 -0.54 15.58
C ASN A 133 18.48 0.40 15.76
N ASN A 134 17.82 0.39 16.91
CA ASN A 134 16.72 1.31 17.22
C ASN A 134 17.20 2.66 17.79
N VAL A 135 18.49 2.79 18.09
CA VAL A 135 19.07 4.00 18.71
C VAL A 135 20.12 4.65 17.82
N VAL A 136 20.82 3.85 17.03
CA VAL A 136 21.85 4.36 16.09
C VAL A 136 21.21 5.33 15.11
N SER A 137 21.98 6.34 14.70
CA SER A 137 21.51 7.34 13.73
C SER A 137 21.00 6.67 12.45
N GLN A 138 19.76 6.97 12.08
CA GLN A 138 19.14 6.53 10.83
C GLN A 138 19.42 7.49 9.65
N ARG A 139 20.32 8.45 9.83
CA ARG A 139 20.60 9.50 8.85
C ARG A 139 20.89 8.95 7.46
N GLY A 140 21.69 7.90 7.34
CA GLY A 140 22.03 7.32 6.05
C GLY A 140 20.82 6.80 5.28
N LEU A 141 19.86 6.19 5.97
CA LEU A 141 18.60 5.74 5.37
C LEU A 141 17.72 6.91 4.98
N ILE A 142 17.57 7.90 5.85
CA ILE A 142 16.74 9.09 5.60
C ILE A 142 17.27 9.89 4.40
N GLU A 143 18.59 10.07 4.29
CA GLU A 143 19.18 10.77 3.15
C GLU A 143 19.10 9.99 1.83
N MET A 144 18.95 8.66 1.92
CA MET A 144 18.87 7.76 0.77
C MET A 144 17.46 7.69 0.17
N PHE A 145 16.42 7.92 0.97
CA PHE A 145 15.02 7.78 0.60
C PHE A 145 14.26 9.11 0.66
N ASP A 146 13.58 9.44 -0.41
CA ASP A 146 12.46 10.37 -0.56
C ASP A 146 12.54 11.76 0.09
N SER A 147 13.66 12.20 0.63
CA SER A 147 13.75 13.50 1.29
C SER A 147 13.61 14.70 0.34
N THR A 148 13.76 14.49 -0.97
CA THR A 148 13.66 15.54 -1.99
C THR A 148 12.73 15.20 -3.16
N ILE A 149 12.02 14.11 -3.10
CA ILE A 149 11.09 13.68 -4.17
C ILE A 149 9.96 14.69 -4.30
N GLY A 150 9.60 14.99 -5.56
CA GLY A 150 8.59 15.97 -5.90
C GLY A 150 9.09 17.42 -5.85
N ARG A 151 10.29 17.69 -5.37
CA ARG A 151 10.90 19.04 -5.25
C ARG A 151 10.08 20.04 -4.45
N SER A 152 9.17 19.56 -3.60
CA SER A 152 8.32 20.40 -2.76
C SER A 152 8.84 20.55 -1.34
N THR A 153 9.91 19.85 -0.96
CA THR A 153 10.50 19.89 0.37
C THR A 153 11.11 21.24 0.66
N VAL A 154 10.55 21.98 1.61
CA VAL A 154 11.05 23.27 2.07
C VAL A 154 12.09 23.11 3.18
N LEU A 155 11.81 22.23 4.14
CA LEU A 155 12.75 21.89 5.21
C LEU A 155 13.28 20.47 5.01
N MET A 156 14.61 20.38 4.85
CA MET A 156 15.29 19.09 4.78
C MET A 156 15.24 18.36 6.13
N PRO A 157 15.32 17.00 6.14
CA PRO A 157 15.27 16.21 7.36
C PRO A 157 16.32 16.57 8.41
N PHE A 158 17.45 17.12 7.96
CA PHE A 158 18.53 17.58 8.83
C PHE A 158 18.84 19.04 8.56
N GLY A 159 18.87 19.82 9.63
CA GLY A 159 19.13 21.25 9.61
C GLY A 159 20.26 21.65 10.55
N GLY A 160 20.27 22.92 10.93
CA GLY A 160 21.33 23.53 11.71
C GLY A 160 22.59 23.84 10.90
N ARG A 161 23.53 24.59 11.48
CA ARG A 161 24.73 25.03 10.80
C ARG A 161 25.59 23.88 10.24
N MET A 162 25.59 22.74 10.88
CA MET A 162 26.35 21.55 10.48
C MET A 162 25.48 20.49 9.81
N GLN A 163 24.20 20.78 9.57
CA GLN A 163 23.22 19.83 9.03
C GLN A 163 23.17 18.48 9.79
N ARG A 164 23.21 18.57 11.11
CA ARG A 164 23.20 17.39 11.99
C ARG A 164 22.03 17.35 12.95
N SER A 165 21.25 18.43 13.04
CA SER A 165 20.08 18.50 13.88
C SER A 165 18.88 18.01 13.12
N GLU A 166 18.16 17.05 13.69
CA GLU A 166 16.95 16.52 13.09
C GLU A 166 15.87 17.59 13.05
N THR A 167 15.19 17.70 11.92
CA THR A 167 14.03 18.57 11.75
C THR A 167 12.80 17.84 12.26
N GLN A 168 12.10 18.42 13.23
CA GLN A 168 10.94 17.81 13.88
C GLN A 168 9.61 18.14 13.18
N VAL A 169 9.66 18.69 11.98
CA VAL A 169 8.50 19.06 11.17
C VAL A 169 8.72 18.67 9.71
N SER A 170 7.64 18.40 8.99
CA SER A 170 7.63 18.28 7.54
C SER A 170 7.00 19.55 6.96
N VAL A 171 7.71 20.22 6.08
CA VAL A 171 7.23 21.40 5.35
C VAL A 171 7.47 21.17 3.87
N GLN A 172 6.35 21.21 3.12
CA GLN A 172 6.30 20.98 1.68
C GLN A 172 5.66 22.19 0.99
#